data_afb5722c8ab7c88dab121f8fa341366d
#
_entry.id   afb5722c8ab7c88dab121f8fa341366d
#
_cell.length_a   1.000
_cell.length_b   1.000
_cell.length_c   1.000
_cell.angle_alpha   90.00
_cell.angle_beta   90.00
_cell.angle_gamma   90.00
#
_symmetry.space_group_name_H-M   'P 1'
#
loop_
_entity.id
_entity.type
_entity.pdbx_description
1 polymer ?
#
loop_
_entity_poly.entity_id
_entity_poly.type
_entity_poly.pdbx_seq_one_letter_code
_entity_poly.pdbx_strand_id
1 'polypeptide(L)'
;MTEFEKYNIITLSDGKMYVICEELDKNGTKYLLLTLTDEDENILEDSMVAKLVQTPDNKYHIASLSDSAEDLEAKKEIIIKFKDNALE
;
A
#
# COMPACT_ATOMS: atom_id res chain seq x y z
N MET A 1 13.09 -4.94 10.44
CA MET A 1 11.74 -5.43 10.06
C MET A 1 10.71 -4.35 10.29
N THR A 2 9.88 -4.05 9.32
CA THR A 2 8.85 -3.03 9.44
C THR A 2 7.46 -3.65 9.37
N GLU A 3 6.49 -2.98 9.98
CA GLU A 3 5.11 -3.42 9.91
C GLU A 3 4.47 -3.21 8.53
N PHE A 4 5.16 -2.49 7.64
CA PHE A 4 4.67 -2.15 6.31
C PHE A 4 5.27 -3.06 5.23
N GLU A 5 5.38 -4.34 5.52
CA GLU A 5 5.88 -5.32 4.58
C GLU A 5 4.75 -6.05 3.88
N LYS A 6 5.06 -6.61 2.71
CA LYS A 6 4.10 -7.38 1.91
C LYS A 6 3.47 -8.49 2.74
N TYR A 7 2.16 -8.64 2.62
CA TYR A 7 1.30 -9.59 3.32
C TYR A 7 1.02 -9.27 4.78
N ASN A 8 1.55 -8.19 5.32
CA ASN A 8 1.17 -7.75 6.66
C ASN A 8 -0.21 -7.08 6.62
N ILE A 9 -0.92 -7.17 7.72
CA ILE A 9 -2.23 -6.54 7.87
C ILE A 9 -2.06 -5.29 8.73
N ILE A 10 -2.61 -4.18 8.25
CA ILE A 10 -2.56 -2.90 8.96
C ILE A 10 -3.97 -2.35 9.14
N THR A 11 -4.14 -1.55 10.19
CA THR A 11 -5.39 -0.85 10.45
C THR A 11 -5.17 0.64 10.17
N LEU A 12 -6.00 1.21 9.30
CA LEU A 12 -5.89 2.62 8.96
C LEU A 12 -6.74 3.48 9.90
N SER A 13 -6.62 4.80 9.75
CA SER A 13 -7.34 5.75 10.61
C SER A 13 -8.86 5.66 10.48
N ASP A 14 -9.35 5.06 9.40
CA ASP A 14 -10.79 4.83 9.23
C ASP A 14 -11.31 3.62 10.01
N GLY A 15 -10.43 2.94 10.74
CA GLY A 15 -10.76 1.75 11.51
C GLY A 15 -10.84 0.47 10.70
N LYS A 16 -10.63 0.55 9.40
CA LYS A 16 -10.67 -0.63 8.53
C LYS A 16 -9.31 -1.29 8.44
N MET A 17 -9.31 -2.59 8.22
CA MET A 17 -8.11 -3.40 8.11
C MET A 17 -7.78 -3.66 6.64
N TYR A 18 -6.50 -3.59 6.31
CA TYR A 18 -6.02 -3.82 4.96
C TYR A 18 -4.81 -4.74 4.98
N VAL A 19 -4.71 -5.61 3.98
CA VAL A 19 -3.52 -6.41 3.77
C VAL A 19 -2.66 -5.74 2.71
N ILE A 20 -1.35 -5.71 2.93
CA ILE A 20 -0.40 -5.15 1.96
C ILE A 20 -0.14 -6.23 0.90
N CYS A 21 -0.68 -6.03 -0.29
CA CYS A 21 -0.58 -7.01 -1.38
C CYS A 21 0.69 -6.84 -2.21
N GLU A 22 1.20 -5.63 -2.30
CA GLU A 22 2.42 -5.36 -3.05
C GLU A 22 3.06 -4.07 -2.54
N GLU A 23 4.35 -3.91 -2.79
CA GLU A 23 5.09 -2.73 -2.40
C GLU A 23 5.99 -2.29 -3.55
N LEU A 24 6.24 -1.00 -3.65
CA LEU A 24 7.07 -0.40 -4.68
C LEU A 24 7.86 0.76 -4.10
N ASP A 25 9.16 0.75 -4.27
CA ASP A 25 10.01 1.88 -3.91
C ASP A 25 10.33 2.67 -5.17
N LYS A 26 9.98 3.95 -5.16
CA LYS A 26 10.22 4.84 -6.30
C LYS A 26 10.66 6.21 -5.81
N ASN A 27 11.86 6.63 -6.22
CA ASN A 27 12.41 7.94 -5.87
C ASN A 27 12.40 8.22 -4.37
N GLY A 28 12.69 7.20 -3.56
CA GLY A 28 12.74 7.34 -2.10
C GLY A 28 11.38 7.27 -1.40
N THR A 29 10.30 7.11 -2.15
CA THR A 29 8.96 6.97 -1.60
C THR A 29 8.49 5.52 -1.73
N LYS A 30 7.96 4.98 -0.64
CA LYS A 30 7.41 3.62 -0.65
C LYS A 30 5.92 3.68 -0.91
N TYR A 31 5.48 2.97 -1.93
CA TYR A 31 4.06 2.85 -2.28
C TYR A 31 3.56 1.46 -1.91
N LEU A 32 2.31 1.38 -1.48
CA LEU A 32 1.70 0.14 -1.03
C LEU A 32 0.40 -0.10 -1.77
N LEU A 33 0.20 -1.33 -2.23
CA LEU A 33 -1.09 -1.77 -2.74
C LEU A 33 -1.83 -2.43 -1.59
N LEU A 34 -2.93 -1.83 -1.17
CA LEU A 34 -3.69 -2.27 -0.02
C LEU A 34 -5.02 -2.86 -0.47
N THR A 35 -5.40 -3.99 0.11
CA THR A 35 -6.69 -4.61 -0.16
C THR A 35 -7.45 -4.73 1.15
N LEU A 36 -8.71 -4.30 1.12
CA LEU A 36 -9.56 -4.35 2.31
C LEU A 36 -9.75 -5.79 2.77
N THR A 37 -9.61 -6.02 4.05
CA THR A 37 -9.83 -7.33 4.66
C THR A 37 -10.73 -7.18 5.88
N ASP A 38 -11.30 -8.28 6.36
CA ASP A 38 -12.13 -8.26 7.56
C ASP A 38 -11.41 -8.91 8.75
N GLU A 39 -12.11 -9.02 9.89
CA GLU A 39 -11.54 -9.59 11.10
C GLU A 39 -11.12 -11.06 10.95
N ASP A 40 -11.72 -11.76 10.01
CA ASP A 40 -11.40 -13.16 9.73
C ASP A 40 -10.33 -13.30 8.64
N GLU A 41 -9.69 -12.19 8.27
CA GLU A 41 -8.65 -12.11 7.25
C GLU A 41 -9.13 -12.53 5.87
N ASN A 42 -10.42 -12.38 5.59
CA ASN A 42 -10.96 -12.58 4.26
C ASN A 42 -10.65 -11.35 3.40
N ILE A 43 -10.13 -11.57 2.20
CA ILE A 43 -9.83 -10.49 1.27
C ILE A 43 -11.11 -10.04 0.59
N LEU A 44 -11.42 -8.75 0.75
CA LEU A 44 -12.56 -8.13 0.09
C LEU A 44 -12.12 -7.51 -1.23
N GLU A 45 -13.08 -7.14 -2.07
CA GLU A 45 -12.75 -6.69 -3.43
C GLU A 45 -12.13 -5.31 -3.52
N ASP A 46 -12.30 -4.47 -2.50
CA ASP A 46 -11.81 -3.10 -2.54
C ASP A 46 -10.30 -3.03 -2.34
N SER A 47 -9.62 -2.41 -3.27
CA SER A 47 -8.17 -2.19 -3.16
C SER A 47 -7.85 -0.73 -3.45
N MET A 48 -6.72 -0.27 -2.93
CA MET A 48 -6.25 1.09 -3.15
C MET A 48 -4.72 1.13 -3.13
N VAL A 49 -4.16 2.14 -3.76
CA VAL A 49 -2.73 2.41 -3.70
C VAL A 49 -2.52 3.62 -2.80
N ALA A 50 -1.61 3.51 -1.86
CA ALA A 50 -1.27 4.58 -0.93
C ALA A 50 0.24 4.70 -0.85
N LYS A 51 0.72 5.78 -0.24
CA LYS A 51 2.15 5.97 -0.02
C LYS A 51 2.46 6.09 1.45
N LEU A 52 3.67 5.69 1.81
CA LEU A 52 4.17 5.76 3.16
C LEU A 52 4.93 7.07 3.34
N VAL A 53 4.51 7.89 4.29
CA VAL A 53 5.12 9.20 4.54
C VAL A 53 5.78 9.20 5.91
N GLN A 54 7.05 9.60 5.95
CA GLN A 54 7.78 9.72 7.19
C GLN A 54 7.52 11.09 7.82
N THR A 55 7.15 11.09 9.10
CA THR A 55 6.93 12.32 9.85
C THR A 55 8.24 12.82 10.46
N PRO A 56 8.32 14.08 10.92
CA PRO A 56 9.54 14.63 11.52
C PRO A 56 10.04 13.88 12.75
N ASP A 57 9.19 13.12 13.42
CA ASP A 57 9.57 12.32 14.59
C ASP A 57 9.98 10.89 14.24
N ASN A 58 10.31 10.64 12.98
CA ASN A 58 10.73 9.34 12.44
C ASN A 58 9.64 8.25 12.49
N LYS A 59 8.39 8.65 12.54
CA LYS A 59 7.27 7.72 12.42
C LYS A 59 6.75 7.73 10.99
N TYR A 60 5.98 6.72 10.64
CA TYR A 60 5.38 6.61 9.31
C TYR A 60 3.87 6.64 9.41
N HIS A 61 3.23 7.21 8.40
CA HIS A 61 1.79 7.09 8.26
C HIS A 61 1.43 6.86 6.79
N ILE A 62 0.24 6.30 6.59
CA ILE A 62 -0.27 6.01 5.25
C ILE A 62 -0.99 7.25 4.73
N ALA A 63 -0.62 7.69 3.54
CA ALA A 63 -1.23 8.85 2.91
C ALA A 63 -1.83 8.48 1.56
N SER A 64 -2.90 9.18 1.19
CA SER A 64 -3.50 9.02 -0.14
C SER A 64 -2.57 9.56 -1.21
N LEU A 65 -2.66 9.00 -2.41
CA LEU A 65 -1.89 9.51 -3.54
C LEU A 65 -2.44 10.86 -3.98
N SER A 66 -1.54 11.71 -4.47
CA SER A 66 -1.93 12.99 -5.06
C SER A 66 -2.14 12.81 -6.57
N ASP A 67 -2.50 13.91 -7.26
CA ASP A 67 -2.65 13.90 -8.71
C ASP A 67 -1.33 14.16 -9.45
N SER A 68 -0.20 14.12 -8.74
CA SER A 68 1.10 14.32 -9.37
C SER A 68 1.41 13.21 -10.36
N ALA A 69 2.22 13.53 -11.38
CA ALA A 69 2.62 12.54 -12.38
C ALA A 69 3.36 11.38 -11.74
N GLU A 70 4.19 11.66 -10.73
CA GLU A 70 4.95 10.63 -10.03
C GLU A 70 4.03 9.64 -9.31
N ASP A 71 3.01 10.15 -8.61
CA ASP A 71 2.07 9.27 -7.90
C ASP A 71 1.23 8.44 -8.87
N LEU A 72 0.79 9.04 -9.98
CA LEU A 72 0.01 8.31 -10.98
C LEU A 72 0.84 7.22 -11.66
N GLU A 73 2.11 7.49 -11.95
CA GLU A 73 3.00 6.49 -12.51
C GLU A 73 3.26 5.36 -11.52
N ALA A 74 3.49 5.69 -10.25
CA ALA A 74 3.71 4.68 -9.22
C ALA A 74 2.49 3.78 -9.06
N LYS A 75 1.29 4.34 -9.15
CA LYS A 75 0.06 3.57 -9.09
C LYS A 75 0.01 2.53 -10.21
N LYS A 76 0.33 2.94 -11.43
CA LYS A 76 0.35 2.02 -12.57
C LYS A 76 1.41 0.94 -12.39
N GLU A 77 2.61 1.32 -11.97
CA GLU A 77 3.71 0.39 -11.80
C GLU A 77 3.45 -0.66 -10.73
N ILE A 78 2.87 -0.27 -9.60
CA ILE A 78 2.61 -1.21 -8.51
C ILE A 78 1.50 -2.20 -8.91
N ILE A 79 0.51 -1.76 -9.67
CA ILE A 79 -0.54 -2.64 -10.16
C ILE A 79 0.03 -3.65 -11.15
N ILE A 80 0.89 -3.21 -12.05
CA ILE A 80 1.56 -4.10 -13.01
C ILE A 80 2.42 -5.11 -12.27
N LYS A 81 3.19 -4.66 -11.29
CA LYS A 81 4.04 -5.53 -10.48
C LYS A 81 3.21 -6.61 -9.77
N PHE A 82 2.08 -6.21 -9.22
CA PHE A 82 1.18 -7.16 -8.54
C PHE A 82 0.63 -8.20 -9.52
N LYS A 83 0.20 -7.78 -10.69
CA LYS A 83 -0.31 -8.69 -11.72
C LYS A 83 0.75 -9.66 -12.19
N ASP A 84 1.96 -9.17 -12.42
CA ASP A 84 3.07 -10.02 -12.84
C ASP A 84 3.39 -11.09 -11.81
N ASN A 85 3.39 -10.73 -10.53
CA ASN A 85 3.64 -11.66 -9.45
C ASN A 85 2.50 -12.67 -9.28
N ALA A 86 1.27 -12.25 -9.55
CA ALA A 86 0.10 -13.13 -9.42
C ALA A 86 0.02 -14.18 -10.52
N LEU A 87 0.70 -13.95 -11.65
CA LEU A 87 0.71 -14.86 -12.78
C LEU A 87 1.76 -15.96 -12.68
N GLU A 88 2.62 -15.89 -11.67
CA GLU A 88 3.67 -16.89 -11.46
C GLU A 88 3.20 -18.13 -10.73
#